data_d92d06241afd800e3fb6fdbc04922a80
#
_entry.id   d92d06241afd800e3fb6fdbc04922a80
#
_cell.length_a   1.000
_cell.length_b   1.000
_cell.length_c   1.000
_cell.angle_alpha   90.00
_cell.angle_beta   90.00
_cell.angle_gamma   90.00
#
_symmetry.space_group_name_H-M   'P 1'
#
loop_
_entity.id
_entity.type
_entity.pdbx_description
1 polymer ?
#
loop_
_entity_poly.entity_id
_entity_poly.type
_entity_poly.pdbx_seq_one_letter_code
_entity_poly.pdbx_strand_id
1 'polypeptide(L)'
;MENRGNFGSKLGVILATAGSAVGLGNIWRFPYMAGQNGGAAFILIYLVCIILLGLPGMLGEFIIGRHSAANAARSYKNLAGGKSWAFMGYMGVITSMIILGFYAVIAGWCLQYLYASIMGQISGDANFVKDYFVAFSSDPIKPVIWTVVFILITHFVVVRGVRNGIEKASKILMPLLFILLLVIVFASCSLPGAMKGVEFLLKPDFSKVDENVLLEALGQAFFSLSLGTACLCTYASYFCRQTNLLKSAAQIVTIDTIIAVLAGLMIFPAAFSVGVNPDSGPSLIFITLPNVFNEAFSGMPIIGYVVSVLFYALLVLAALTSTISMHEIGTACIYEEKKISRKKGAWIETTICCVIGIFCSLSQGAVPELVICGKDFLGWCDNLTAQFLMPLGSFLTCLFLGWYVPKKVVSEEFTNWGTLKSTLFPVFLFMIRFVSPVCILLIFLHQLGVL
;
A
#
# COMPACT_ATOMS: atom_id res chain seq x y z
N MET A 1 -23.96 8.07 -20.56
CA MET A 1 -22.86 7.77 -19.65
C MET A 1 -23.46 7.50 -18.29
N GLU A 2 -23.16 6.37 -17.66
CA GLU A 2 -23.53 6.15 -16.27
C GLU A 2 -22.98 7.31 -15.42
N ASN A 3 -23.82 7.82 -14.51
CA ASN A 3 -23.46 8.96 -13.67
C ASN A 3 -22.27 8.51 -12.78
N ARG A 4 -21.14 9.21 -12.85
CA ARG A 4 -19.96 8.88 -12.08
C ARG A 4 -20.29 9.01 -10.59
N GLY A 5 -20.19 7.90 -9.84
CA GLY A 5 -20.50 7.89 -8.42
C GLY A 5 -19.51 8.74 -7.62
N ASN A 6 -19.99 9.42 -6.58
CA ASN A 6 -19.17 10.13 -5.60
C ASN A 6 -19.24 9.41 -4.26
N PHE A 7 -18.24 9.63 -3.39
CA PHE A 7 -18.35 9.21 -2.00
C PHE A 7 -19.52 9.88 -1.29
N GLY A 8 -20.27 9.11 -0.53
CA GLY A 8 -21.48 9.58 0.15
C GLY A 8 -21.22 10.33 1.46
N SER A 9 -20.01 10.24 2.04
CA SER A 9 -19.69 10.82 3.34
C SER A 9 -18.21 11.16 3.49
N LYS A 10 -17.91 12.15 4.36
CA LYS A 10 -16.52 12.48 4.74
C LYS A 10 -15.77 11.29 5.33
N LEU A 11 -16.43 10.52 6.18
CA LEU A 11 -15.83 9.30 6.76
C LEU A 11 -15.52 8.28 5.67
N GLY A 12 -16.41 8.11 4.69
CA GLY A 12 -16.18 7.23 3.54
C GLY A 12 -14.97 7.66 2.71
N VAL A 13 -14.80 8.95 2.44
CA VAL A 13 -13.60 9.49 1.77
C VAL A 13 -12.33 9.11 2.53
N ILE A 14 -12.29 9.38 3.85
CA ILE A 14 -11.10 9.14 4.68
C ILE A 14 -10.80 7.65 4.76
N LEU A 15 -11.79 6.81 5.10
CA LEU A 15 -11.57 5.37 5.28
C LEU A 15 -11.25 4.65 3.96
N ALA A 16 -11.87 5.04 2.85
CA ALA A 16 -11.55 4.45 1.56
C ALA A 16 -10.14 4.85 1.09
N THR A 17 -9.76 6.12 1.24
CA THR A 17 -8.44 6.59 0.83
C THR A 17 -7.34 6.14 1.81
N ALA A 18 -7.61 6.11 3.12
CA ALA A 18 -6.70 5.51 4.08
C ALA A 18 -6.53 4.00 3.82
N GLY A 19 -7.62 3.28 3.52
CA GLY A 19 -7.54 1.87 3.16
C GLY A 19 -6.78 1.58 1.86
N SER A 20 -6.62 2.56 0.97
CA SER A 20 -5.75 2.41 -0.20
C SER A 20 -4.26 2.56 0.15
N ALA A 21 -3.93 3.32 1.18
CA ALA A 21 -2.57 3.46 1.69
C ALA A 21 -2.21 2.32 2.65
N VAL A 22 -3.11 2.01 3.58
CA VAL A 22 -2.93 0.92 4.55
C VAL A 22 -3.05 -0.45 3.86
N GLY A 23 -1.94 -1.15 3.79
CA GLY A 23 -1.85 -2.46 3.16
C GLY A 23 -0.80 -3.35 3.81
N LEU A 24 -0.38 -4.39 3.07
CA LEU A 24 0.72 -5.26 3.52
C LEU A 24 2.02 -4.45 3.72
N GLY A 25 2.21 -3.33 3.02
CA GLY A 25 3.34 -2.44 3.19
C GLY A 25 3.51 -1.90 4.61
N ASN A 26 2.41 -1.59 5.30
CA ASN A 26 2.44 -1.13 6.69
C ASN A 26 2.66 -2.27 7.69
N ILE A 27 2.15 -3.48 7.36
CA ILE A 27 2.13 -4.58 8.31
C ILE A 27 3.43 -5.40 8.27
N TRP A 28 4.12 -5.49 7.12
CA TRP A 28 5.35 -6.26 7.03
C TRP A 28 6.55 -5.46 6.54
N ARG A 29 6.40 -4.63 5.48
CA ARG A 29 7.54 -3.89 4.93
C ARG A 29 8.04 -2.82 5.90
N PHE A 30 7.15 -2.04 6.49
CA PHE A 30 7.53 -1.01 7.45
C PHE A 30 8.24 -1.59 8.70
N PRO A 31 7.72 -2.63 9.39
CA PRO A 31 8.46 -3.26 10.47
C PRO A 31 9.80 -3.84 10.01
N TYR A 32 9.85 -4.50 8.86
CA TYR A 32 11.10 -4.99 8.29
C TYR A 32 12.13 -3.86 8.11
N MET A 33 11.75 -2.75 7.47
CA MET A 33 12.61 -1.59 7.27
C MET A 33 13.05 -0.97 8.61
N ALA A 34 12.14 -0.84 9.56
CA ALA A 34 12.46 -0.36 10.91
C ALA A 34 13.43 -1.30 11.64
N GLY A 35 13.26 -2.62 11.48
CA GLY A 35 14.14 -3.63 12.03
C GLY A 35 15.58 -3.51 11.54
N GLN A 36 15.76 -3.33 10.25
CA GLN A 36 17.07 -3.17 9.60
C GLN A 36 17.75 -1.84 9.95
N ASN A 37 16.97 -0.76 10.15
CA ASN A 37 17.45 0.61 10.19
C ASN A 37 17.40 1.28 11.58
N GLY A 38 17.51 0.49 12.66
CA GLY A 38 17.64 1.04 14.01
C GLY A 38 16.33 1.47 14.69
N GLY A 39 15.20 0.88 14.29
CA GLY A 39 13.94 0.97 15.03
C GLY A 39 13.39 2.39 15.14
N ALA A 40 13.35 2.93 16.36
CA ALA A 40 12.79 4.25 16.67
C ALA A 40 13.44 5.40 15.88
N ALA A 41 14.75 5.35 15.62
CA ALA A 41 15.45 6.39 14.87
C ALA A 41 14.97 6.43 13.42
N PHE A 42 14.81 5.26 12.78
CA PHE A 42 14.19 5.15 11.45
C PHE A 42 12.76 5.73 11.44
N ILE A 43 11.94 5.41 12.44
CA ILE A 43 10.56 5.92 12.54
C ILE A 43 10.54 7.45 12.59
N LEU A 44 11.41 8.08 13.35
CA LEU A 44 11.48 9.54 13.42
C LEU A 44 11.88 10.16 12.07
N ILE A 45 12.86 9.58 11.39
CA ILE A 45 13.26 10.02 10.04
C ILE A 45 12.12 9.83 9.05
N TYR A 46 11.45 8.67 9.10
CA TYR A 46 10.28 8.38 8.28
C TYR A 46 9.15 9.40 8.48
N LEU A 47 8.86 9.83 9.72
CA LEU A 47 7.87 10.87 9.99
C LEU A 47 8.23 12.20 9.34
N VAL A 48 9.50 12.58 9.35
CA VAL A 48 9.99 13.78 8.64
C VAL A 48 9.80 13.61 7.14
N CYS A 49 10.16 12.44 6.59
CA CYS A 49 10.00 12.14 5.16
C CYS A 49 8.54 12.19 4.70
N ILE A 50 7.61 11.71 5.53
CA ILE A 50 6.16 11.79 5.26
C ILE A 50 5.70 13.25 5.16
N ILE A 51 6.19 14.14 6.02
CA ILE A 51 5.81 15.56 5.98
C ILE A 51 6.43 16.24 4.74
N LEU A 52 7.68 15.92 4.41
CA LEU A 52 8.41 16.58 3.32
C LEU A 52 8.00 16.08 1.93
N LEU A 53 7.72 14.80 1.80
CA LEU A 53 7.44 14.15 0.51
C LEU A 53 6.00 13.64 0.43
N GLY A 54 5.58 12.89 1.43
CA GLY A 54 4.30 12.18 1.44
C GLY A 54 3.10 13.12 1.35
N LEU A 55 3.02 14.08 2.25
CA LEU A 55 1.89 15.01 2.32
C LEU A 55 1.79 15.92 1.08
N PRO A 56 2.88 16.56 0.59
CA PRO A 56 2.81 17.32 -0.66
C PRO A 56 2.47 16.47 -1.88
N GLY A 57 3.03 15.27 -2.01
CA GLY A 57 2.73 14.35 -3.10
C GLY A 57 1.26 13.94 -3.12
N MET A 58 0.72 13.52 -1.98
CA MET A 58 -0.70 13.18 -1.82
C MET A 58 -1.63 14.35 -2.18
N LEU A 59 -1.33 15.55 -1.68
CA LEU A 59 -2.08 16.76 -2.03
C LEU A 59 -2.02 17.06 -3.52
N GLY A 60 -0.87 16.85 -4.14
CA GLY A 60 -0.70 17.03 -5.58
C GLY A 60 -1.63 16.13 -6.38
N GLU A 61 -1.65 14.84 -6.10
CA GLU A 61 -2.56 13.91 -6.76
C GLU A 61 -4.04 14.21 -6.46
N PHE A 62 -4.36 14.63 -5.23
CA PHE A 62 -5.74 15.05 -4.88
C PHE A 62 -6.19 16.26 -5.69
N ILE A 63 -5.34 17.25 -5.90
CA ILE A 63 -5.66 18.44 -6.71
C ILE A 63 -5.97 18.01 -8.14
N ILE A 64 -5.13 17.17 -8.75
CA ILE A 64 -5.30 16.70 -10.13
C ILE A 64 -6.63 15.93 -10.28
N GLY A 65 -6.88 14.98 -9.38
CA GLY A 65 -8.05 14.13 -9.43
C GLY A 65 -9.36 14.89 -9.21
N ARG A 66 -9.43 15.69 -8.15
CA ARG A 66 -10.66 16.44 -7.80
C ARG A 66 -10.99 17.50 -8.83
N HIS A 67 -10.00 18.22 -9.36
CA HIS A 67 -10.22 19.25 -10.36
C HIS A 67 -10.90 18.70 -11.60
N SER A 68 -10.47 17.55 -12.08
CA SER A 68 -10.94 16.97 -13.34
C SER A 68 -12.17 16.10 -13.18
N ALA A 69 -12.44 15.56 -12.01
CA ALA A 69 -13.52 14.61 -11.72
C ALA A 69 -13.62 13.50 -12.81
N ALA A 70 -12.48 12.98 -13.24
CA ALA A 70 -12.32 12.00 -14.31
C ALA A 70 -11.29 10.93 -13.92
N ASN A 71 -11.16 9.85 -14.71
CA ASN A 71 -10.09 8.88 -14.51
C ASN A 71 -8.70 9.57 -14.63
N ALA A 72 -7.66 8.93 -14.16
CA ALA A 72 -6.33 9.54 -14.10
C ALA A 72 -5.84 10.06 -15.47
N ALA A 73 -5.99 9.28 -16.54
CA ALA A 73 -5.54 9.69 -17.87
C ALA A 73 -6.25 10.99 -18.36
N ARG A 74 -7.56 11.06 -18.15
CA ARG A 74 -8.33 12.29 -18.47
C ARG A 74 -8.00 13.43 -17.54
N SER A 75 -7.69 13.16 -16.28
CA SER A 75 -7.36 14.20 -15.31
C SER A 75 -6.12 14.97 -15.73
N TYR A 76 -5.04 14.29 -16.10
CA TYR A 76 -3.86 14.95 -16.65
C TYR A 76 -4.13 15.67 -17.99
N LYS A 77 -4.89 15.02 -18.89
CA LYS A 77 -5.25 15.60 -20.19
C LYS A 77 -6.06 16.90 -20.04
N ASN A 78 -7.07 16.90 -19.16
CA ASN A 78 -7.95 18.05 -18.95
C ASN A 78 -7.17 19.25 -18.38
N LEU A 79 -6.35 19.02 -17.36
CA LEU A 79 -5.51 20.05 -16.76
C LEU A 79 -4.43 20.58 -17.70
N ALA A 80 -3.96 19.76 -18.63
CA ALA A 80 -2.95 20.17 -19.62
C ALA A 80 -3.54 20.94 -20.81
N GLY A 81 -4.86 21.01 -20.95
CA GLY A 81 -5.50 21.59 -22.13
C GLY A 81 -5.14 20.90 -23.45
N GLY A 82 -4.55 19.68 -23.39
CA GLY A 82 -4.03 18.95 -24.54
C GLY A 82 -3.71 17.48 -24.25
N LYS A 83 -3.09 16.80 -25.22
CA LYS A 83 -2.86 15.35 -25.16
C LYS A 83 -1.53 14.94 -24.50
N SER A 84 -0.53 15.81 -24.48
CA SER A 84 0.85 15.46 -24.14
C SER A 84 1.01 14.83 -22.75
N TRP A 85 0.25 15.26 -21.74
CA TRP A 85 0.35 14.76 -20.37
C TRP A 85 -0.56 13.57 -20.03
N ALA A 86 -1.44 13.14 -20.96
CA ALA A 86 -2.30 11.99 -20.73
C ALA A 86 -1.52 10.69 -20.46
N PHE A 87 -0.29 10.57 -21.03
CA PHE A 87 0.55 9.40 -20.82
C PHE A 87 0.86 9.15 -19.35
N MET A 88 0.96 10.22 -18.54
CA MET A 88 1.19 10.13 -17.10
C MET A 88 0.09 9.33 -16.39
N GLY A 89 -1.16 9.66 -16.69
CA GLY A 89 -2.28 8.94 -16.13
C GLY A 89 -2.34 7.49 -16.60
N TYR A 90 -2.07 7.22 -17.87
CA TYR A 90 -1.97 5.84 -18.37
C TYR A 90 -0.83 5.07 -17.72
N MET A 91 0.34 5.70 -17.53
CA MET A 91 1.46 5.10 -16.83
C MET A 91 1.08 4.68 -15.40
N GLY A 92 0.42 5.57 -14.64
CA GLY A 92 -0.06 5.24 -13.30
C GLY A 92 -1.10 4.12 -13.28
N VAL A 93 -2.02 4.08 -14.28
CA VAL A 93 -3.00 2.99 -14.43
C VAL A 93 -2.29 1.65 -14.71
N ILE A 94 -1.35 1.62 -15.65
CA ILE A 94 -0.58 0.41 -15.98
C ILE A 94 0.24 -0.05 -14.76
N THR A 95 0.87 0.89 -14.05
CA THR A 95 1.59 0.60 -12.80
C THR A 95 0.67 -0.10 -11.79
N SER A 96 -0.53 0.43 -11.56
CA SER A 96 -1.52 -0.18 -10.65
C SER A 96 -1.98 -1.56 -11.10
N MET A 97 -2.18 -1.80 -12.40
CA MET A 97 -2.54 -3.12 -12.93
C MET A 97 -1.45 -4.15 -12.68
N ILE A 98 -0.18 -3.79 -12.90
CA ILE A 98 0.96 -4.67 -12.65
C ILE A 98 1.07 -4.96 -11.16
N ILE A 99 0.97 -3.92 -10.32
CA ILE A 99 1.00 -4.08 -8.85
C ILE A 99 -0.12 -5.01 -8.40
N LEU A 100 -1.36 -4.79 -8.83
CA LEU A 100 -2.48 -5.65 -8.47
C LEU A 100 -2.23 -7.12 -8.84
N GLY A 101 -1.61 -7.37 -10.01
CA GLY A 101 -1.28 -8.71 -10.47
C GLY A 101 -0.37 -9.46 -9.49
N PHE A 102 0.82 -8.91 -9.17
CA PHE A 102 1.74 -9.60 -8.26
C PHE A 102 1.32 -9.51 -6.79
N TYR A 103 0.73 -8.40 -6.37
CA TYR A 103 0.24 -8.23 -5.01
C TYR A 103 -0.87 -9.23 -4.66
N ALA A 104 -1.73 -9.57 -5.63
CA ALA A 104 -2.77 -10.56 -5.45
C ALA A 104 -2.23 -11.98 -5.21
N VAL A 105 -1.00 -12.30 -5.64
CA VAL A 105 -0.34 -13.57 -5.32
C VAL A 105 -0.06 -13.64 -3.82
N ILE A 106 0.57 -12.60 -3.26
CA ILE A 106 0.87 -12.51 -1.83
C ILE A 106 -0.42 -12.47 -1.00
N ALA A 107 -1.43 -11.74 -1.48
CA ALA A 107 -2.74 -11.69 -0.86
C ALA A 107 -3.47 -13.05 -0.89
N GLY A 108 -3.31 -13.81 -1.96
CA GLY A 108 -3.77 -15.19 -2.07
C GLY A 108 -3.07 -16.13 -1.08
N TRP A 109 -1.76 -15.93 -0.87
CA TRP A 109 -1.03 -16.65 0.19
C TRP A 109 -1.57 -16.32 1.59
N CYS A 110 -1.92 -15.06 1.85
CA CYS A 110 -2.57 -14.69 3.12
C CYS A 110 -3.92 -15.40 3.31
N LEU A 111 -4.72 -15.57 2.23
CA LEU A 111 -5.96 -16.35 2.29
C LEU A 111 -5.71 -17.83 2.60
N GLN A 112 -4.72 -18.44 1.95
CA GLN A 112 -4.33 -19.83 2.24
C GLN A 112 -3.89 -19.99 3.70
N TYR A 113 -3.07 -19.05 4.20
CA TYR A 113 -2.59 -19.10 5.56
C TYR A 113 -3.69 -18.84 6.59
N LEU A 114 -4.68 -18.00 6.27
CA LEU A 114 -5.88 -17.85 7.08
C LEU A 114 -6.66 -19.18 7.16
N TYR A 115 -6.88 -19.83 6.02
CA TYR A 115 -7.52 -21.14 5.97
C TYR A 115 -6.73 -22.18 6.77
N ALA A 116 -5.41 -22.26 6.56
CA ALA A 116 -4.54 -23.19 7.25
C ALA A 116 -4.47 -22.94 8.77
N SER A 117 -4.50 -21.66 9.21
CA SER A 117 -4.58 -21.31 10.62
C SER A 117 -5.89 -21.76 11.25
N ILE A 118 -7.03 -21.55 10.59
CA ILE A 118 -8.35 -22.02 11.06
C ILE A 118 -8.36 -23.54 11.18
N MET A 119 -7.71 -24.26 10.27
CA MET A 119 -7.62 -25.72 10.27
C MET A 119 -6.50 -26.27 11.19
N GLY A 120 -5.72 -25.39 11.86
CA GLY A 120 -4.62 -25.80 12.71
C GLY A 120 -3.43 -26.43 11.99
N GLN A 121 -3.25 -26.16 10.68
CA GLN A 121 -2.24 -26.79 9.83
C GLN A 121 -0.86 -26.12 9.92
N ILE A 122 -0.72 -24.97 10.58
CA ILE A 122 0.54 -24.21 10.67
C ILE A 122 1.23 -24.43 12.03
N SER A 123 0.74 -25.34 12.84
CA SER A 123 1.30 -25.69 14.15
C SER A 123 2.42 -26.71 13.98
N GLY A 124 3.67 -26.31 14.20
CA GLY A 124 4.83 -27.17 14.05
C GLY A 124 6.12 -26.46 14.43
N ASP A 125 7.27 -27.13 14.24
CA ASP A 125 8.58 -26.53 14.39
C ASP A 125 8.94 -25.62 13.22
N ALA A 126 10.07 -24.92 13.34
CA ALA A 126 10.54 -23.95 12.34
C ALA A 126 10.79 -24.58 10.97
N ASN A 127 11.22 -25.85 10.91
CA ASN A 127 11.45 -26.56 9.67
C ASN A 127 10.12 -26.90 8.98
N PHE A 128 9.13 -27.38 9.76
CA PHE A 128 7.80 -27.67 9.26
C PHE A 128 7.13 -26.45 8.62
N VAL A 129 7.20 -25.29 9.29
CA VAL A 129 6.60 -24.05 8.77
C VAL A 129 7.29 -23.60 7.48
N LYS A 130 8.62 -23.71 7.41
CA LYS A 130 9.40 -23.41 6.20
C LYS A 130 9.03 -24.36 5.05
N ASP A 131 9.01 -25.67 5.31
CA ASP A 131 8.68 -26.68 4.29
C ASP A 131 7.24 -26.53 3.82
N TYR A 132 6.31 -26.19 4.71
CA TYR A 132 4.93 -25.88 4.36
C TYR A 132 4.85 -24.70 3.38
N PHE A 133 5.58 -23.62 3.65
CA PHE A 133 5.60 -22.44 2.76
C PHE A 133 6.20 -22.78 1.40
N VAL A 134 7.34 -23.44 1.37
CA VAL A 134 8.02 -23.84 0.12
C VAL A 134 7.14 -24.77 -0.70
N ALA A 135 6.57 -25.81 -0.08
CA ALA A 135 5.66 -26.75 -0.77
C ALA A 135 4.41 -26.07 -1.31
N PHE A 136 3.86 -25.09 -0.59
CA PHE A 136 2.71 -24.33 -1.05
C PHE A 136 3.07 -23.35 -2.17
N SER A 137 4.11 -22.54 -2.00
CA SER A 137 4.46 -21.47 -2.96
C SER A 137 4.94 -22.01 -4.30
N SER A 138 5.55 -23.21 -4.32
CA SER A 138 6.00 -23.90 -5.53
C SER A 138 4.96 -24.82 -6.18
N ASP A 139 3.78 -24.99 -5.57
CA ASP A 139 2.69 -25.77 -6.16
C ASP A 139 2.12 -25.03 -7.39
N PRO A 140 1.98 -25.67 -8.58
CA PRO A 140 1.53 -24.98 -9.78
C PRO A 140 0.06 -24.58 -9.78
N ILE A 141 -0.76 -25.13 -8.89
CA ILE A 141 -2.22 -24.97 -8.92
C ILE A 141 -2.72 -24.17 -7.70
N LYS A 142 -2.33 -24.55 -6.49
CA LYS A 142 -2.89 -23.97 -5.26
C LYS A 142 -2.70 -22.47 -5.13
N PRO A 143 -1.48 -21.89 -5.28
CA PRO A 143 -1.29 -20.44 -5.18
C PRO A 143 -2.04 -19.70 -6.29
N VAL A 144 -2.13 -20.26 -7.50
CA VAL A 144 -2.89 -19.68 -8.62
C VAL A 144 -4.38 -19.60 -8.29
N ILE A 145 -4.96 -20.67 -7.74
CA ILE A 145 -6.38 -20.67 -7.32
C ILE A 145 -6.61 -19.57 -6.28
N TRP A 146 -5.79 -19.49 -5.24
CA TRP A 146 -5.95 -18.48 -4.19
C TRP A 146 -5.76 -17.05 -4.72
N THR A 147 -4.83 -16.84 -5.65
CA THR A 147 -4.64 -15.56 -6.35
C THR A 147 -5.91 -15.15 -7.10
N VAL A 148 -6.47 -16.04 -7.92
CA VAL A 148 -7.69 -15.77 -8.68
C VAL A 148 -8.88 -15.55 -7.75
N VAL A 149 -9.04 -16.35 -6.71
CA VAL A 149 -10.09 -16.16 -5.70
C VAL A 149 -9.98 -14.78 -5.05
N PHE A 150 -8.77 -14.33 -4.69
CA PHE A 150 -8.57 -13.03 -4.09
C PHE A 150 -8.94 -11.87 -5.05
N ILE A 151 -8.51 -11.97 -6.32
CA ILE A 151 -8.89 -10.98 -7.34
C ILE A 151 -10.41 -10.96 -7.55
N LEU A 152 -11.07 -12.10 -7.54
CA LEU A 152 -12.54 -12.18 -7.66
C LEU A 152 -13.25 -11.55 -6.46
N ILE A 153 -12.78 -11.76 -5.23
CA ILE A 153 -13.31 -11.07 -4.05
C ILE A 153 -13.21 -9.55 -4.23
N THR A 154 -12.05 -9.06 -4.67
CA THR A 154 -11.83 -7.64 -4.99
C THR A 154 -12.80 -7.16 -6.08
N HIS A 155 -12.95 -7.91 -7.18
CA HIS A 155 -13.86 -7.61 -8.28
C HIS A 155 -15.30 -7.41 -7.80
N PHE A 156 -15.82 -8.31 -6.96
CA PHE A 156 -17.20 -8.24 -6.46
C PHE A 156 -17.45 -7.01 -5.59
N VAL A 157 -16.44 -6.46 -4.96
CA VAL A 157 -16.56 -5.18 -4.26
C VAL A 157 -16.59 -4.02 -5.25
N VAL A 158 -15.64 -3.98 -6.19
CA VAL A 158 -15.47 -2.86 -7.13
C VAL A 158 -16.63 -2.74 -8.11
N VAL A 159 -17.15 -3.86 -8.61
CA VAL A 159 -18.27 -3.85 -9.58
C VAL A 159 -19.53 -3.19 -9.02
N ARG A 160 -19.71 -3.18 -7.68
CA ARG A 160 -20.83 -2.53 -7.00
C ARG A 160 -20.74 -0.99 -7.00
N GLY A 161 -19.63 -0.43 -7.48
CA GLY A 161 -19.41 1.01 -7.60
C GLY A 161 -18.78 1.65 -6.36
N VAL A 162 -18.56 2.96 -6.46
CA VAL A 162 -17.82 3.71 -5.43
C VAL A 162 -18.58 3.73 -4.10
N ARG A 163 -19.84 4.14 -4.10
CA ARG A 163 -20.63 4.31 -2.86
C ARG A 163 -21.05 2.99 -2.23
N ASN A 164 -21.62 2.08 -3.04
CA ASN A 164 -22.21 0.82 -2.55
C ASN A 164 -21.22 -0.33 -2.44
N GLY A 165 -20.07 -0.24 -3.12
CA GLY A 165 -18.98 -1.21 -3.06
C GLY A 165 -17.84 -0.68 -2.21
N ILE A 166 -17.01 0.20 -2.76
CA ILE A 166 -15.73 0.66 -2.18
C ILE A 166 -15.94 1.34 -0.81
N GLU A 167 -16.81 2.37 -0.76
CA GLU A 167 -17.05 3.11 0.50
C GLU A 167 -17.64 2.21 1.59
N LYS A 168 -18.64 1.39 1.23
CA LYS A 168 -19.27 0.47 2.18
C LYS A 168 -18.29 -0.57 2.70
N ALA A 169 -17.48 -1.16 1.82
CA ALA A 169 -16.45 -2.12 2.21
C ALA A 169 -15.42 -1.45 3.14
N SER A 170 -14.88 -0.29 2.77
CA SER A 170 -13.88 0.41 3.58
C SER A 170 -14.40 0.81 4.97
N LYS A 171 -15.66 1.20 5.09
CA LYS A 171 -16.30 1.50 6.38
C LYS A 171 -16.40 0.30 7.33
N ILE A 172 -16.35 -0.91 6.82
CA ILE A 172 -16.37 -2.14 7.60
C ILE A 172 -14.95 -2.66 7.81
N LEU A 173 -14.18 -2.77 6.71
CA LEU A 173 -12.86 -3.39 6.73
C LEU A 173 -11.85 -2.61 7.57
N MET A 174 -11.82 -1.26 7.45
CA MET A 174 -10.83 -0.45 8.16
C MET A 174 -10.98 -0.45 9.68
N PRO A 175 -12.18 -0.24 10.27
CA PRO A 175 -12.36 -0.38 11.71
C PRO A 175 -12.07 -1.81 12.20
N LEU A 176 -12.48 -2.84 11.45
CA LEU A 176 -12.21 -4.23 11.81
C LEU A 176 -10.72 -4.52 11.81
N LEU A 177 -9.99 -4.08 10.77
CA LEU A 177 -8.53 -4.16 10.69
C LEU A 177 -7.87 -3.53 11.93
N PHE A 178 -8.30 -2.32 12.29
CA PHE A 178 -7.75 -1.59 13.43
C PHE A 178 -8.01 -2.32 14.76
N ILE A 179 -9.21 -2.87 14.96
CA ILE A 179 -9.55 -3.66 16.15
C ILE A 179 -8.69 -4.92 16.23
N LEU A 180 -8.57 -5.68 15.13
CA LEU A 180 -7.73 -6.89 15.09
C LEU A 180 -6.26 -6.55 15.40
N LEU A 181 -5.75 -5.46 14.82
CA LEU A 181 -4.40 -5.00 15.07
C LEU A 181 -4.18 -4.69 16.56
N LEU A 182 -5.09 -3.96 17.21
CA LEU A 182 -4.99 -3.65 18.62
C LEU A 182 -5.02 -4.91 19.50
N VAL A 183 -5.87 -5.89 19.19
CA VAL A 183 -5.95 -7.16 19.93
C VAL A 183 -4.61 -7.90 19.86
N ILE A 184 -4.01 -8.00 18.66
CA ILE A 184 -2.73 -8.70 18.48
C ILE A 184 -1.58 -7.92 19.14
N VAL A 185 -1.57 -6.57 19.04
CA VAL A 185 -0.59 -5.72 19.75
C VAL A 185 -0.64 -5.97 21.24
N PHE A 186 -1.84 -5.99 21.82
CA PHE A 186 -2.01 -6.30 23.25
C PHE A 186 -1.47 -7.67 23.61
N ALA A 187 -1.80 -8.70 22.82
CA ALA A 187 -1.29 -10.06 23.03
C ALA A 187 0.25 -10.10 22.96
N SER A 188 0.85 -9.47 21.95
CA SER A 188 2.32 -9.41 21.76
C SER A 188 3.02 -8.66 22.89
N CYS A 189 2.50 -7.51 23.30
CA CYS A 189 3.09 -6.71 24.39
C CYS A 189 2.94 -7.36 25.77
N SER A 190 2.03 -8.32 25.93
CA SER A 190 1.82 -9.06 27.20
C SER A 190 2.81 -10.22 27.38
N LEU A 191 3.64 -10.54 26.40
CA LEU A 191 4.59 -11.64 26.47
C LEU A 191 5.77 -11.33 27.40
N PRO A 192 6.35 -12.33 28.08
CA PRO A 192 7.58 -12.17 28.84
C PRO A 192 8.73 -11.72 27.93
N GLY A 193 9.44 -10.64 28.31
CA GLY A 193 10.54 -10.10 27.50
C GLY A 193 10.12 -9.15 26.36
N ALA A 194 8.82 -8.94 26.13
CA ALA A 194 8.29 -8.05 25.11
C ALA A 194 8.78 -6.59 25.21
N MET A 195 9.13 -6.13 26.43
CA MET A 195 9.58 -4.76 26.67
C MET A 195 10.80 -4.37 25.84
N LYS A 196 11.70 -5.30 25.53
CA LYS A 196 12.86 -5.05 24.65
C LYS A 196 12.42 -4.62 23.25
N GLY A 197 11.37 -5.24 22.71
CA GLY A 197 10.80 -4.88 21.41
C GLY A 197 10.09 -3.53 21.44
N VAL A 198 9.41 -3.20 22.55
CA VAL A 198 8.80 -1.88 22.75
C VAL A 198 9.88 -0.79 22.84
N GLU A 199 10.95 -1.03 23.61
CA GLU A 199 12.09 -0.10 23.72
C GLU A 199 12.76 0.12 22.37
N PHE A 200 12.97 -0.93 21.59
CA PHE A 200 13.55 -0.85 20.25
C PHE A 200 12.76 0.07 19.31
N LEU A 201 11.42 0.04 19.41
CA LEU A 201 10.54 0.88 18.59
C LEU A 201 10.36 2.30 19.11
N LEU A 202 10.54 2.55 20.40
CA LEU A 202 10.19 3.84 21.01
C LEU A 202 11.41 4.60 21.53
N LYS A 203 12.56 3.95 21.73
CA LYS A 203 13.81 4.56 22.20
C LYS A 203 14.78 4.75 21.02
N PRO A 204 14.93 5.97 20.49
CA PRO A 204 15.76 6.20 19.31
C PRO A 204 17.24 6.05 19.61
N ASP A 205 17.93 5.29 18.78
CA ASP A 205 19.38 5.15 18.74
C ASP A 205 19.93 5.68 17.42
N PHE A 206 20.36 6.94 17.42
CA PHE A 206 20.89 7.58 16.23
C PHE A 206 22.32 7.13 15.86
N SER A 207 22.97 6.31 16.68
CA SER A 207 24.31 5.77 16.35
C SER A 207 24.28 4.79 15.15
N LYS A 208 23.09 4.28 14.83
CA LYS A 208 22.85 3.36 13.71
C LYS A 208 22.35 4.05 12.44
N VAL A 209 22.20 5.36 12.47
CA VAL A 209 21.70 6.13 11.33
C VAL A 209 22.85 6.52 10.42
N ASP A 210 22.79 6.08 9.19
CA ASP A 210 23.65 6.47 8.09
C ASP A 210 22.84 7.13 6.95
N GLU A 211 23.49 7.45 5.84
CA GLU A 211 22.85 8.02 4.67
C GLU A 211 21.84 7.08 4.01
N ASN A 212 22.06 5.76 4.10
CA ASN A 212 21.16 4.75 3.54
C ASN A 212 19.83 4.76 4.30
N VAL A 213 19.86 4.88 5.64
CA VAL A 213 18.66 4.95 6.48
C VAL A 213 17.73 6.08 6.05
N LEU A 214 18.30 7.25 5.69
CA LEU A 214 17.51 8.38 5.19
C LEU A 214 16.84 8.06 3.85
N LEU A 215 17.59 7.48 2.90
CA LEU A 215 17.08 7.12 1.57
C LEU A 215 16.02 6.01 1.66
N GLU A 216 16.23 5.03 2.52
CA GLU A 216 15.25 3.96 2.77
C GLU A 216 13.98 4.49 3.45
N ALA A 217 14.11 5.42 4.41
CA ALA A 217 12.95 6.07 5.03
C ALA A 217 12.16 6.94 4.04
N LEU A 218 12.85 7.65 3.15
CA LEU A 218 12.21 8.37 2.03
C LEU A 218 11.48 7.41 1.10
N GLY A 219 12.13 6.30 0.70
CA GLY A 219 11.53 5.27 -0.13
C GLY A 219 10.31 4.61 0.52
N GLN A 220 10.37 4.33 1.82
CA GLN A 220 9.26 3.78 2.57
C GLN A 220 8.08 4.75 2.68
N ALA A 221 8.33 6.04 2.92
CA ALA A 221 7.29 7.07 2.96
C ALA A 221 6.57 7.21 1.61
N PHE A 222 7.33 7.11 0.52
CA PHE A 222 6.83 7.13 -0.83
C PHE A 222 5.95 5.92 -1.15
N PHE A 223 6.42 4.73 -0.80
CA PHE A 223 5.73 3.47 -1.04
C PHE A 223 4.45 3.35 -0.21
N SER A 224 4.51 3.67 1.09
CA SER A 224 3.37 3.55 2.03
C SER A 224 2.15 4.34 1.56
N LEU A 225 2.36 5.53 1.00
CA LEU A 225 1.28 6.39 0.53
C LEU A 225 0.86 6.14 -0.92
N SER A 226 1.40 5.10 -1.57
CA SER A 226 1.08 4.71 -2.96
C SER A 226 1.20 5.86 -3.98
N LEU A 227 2.21 6.73 -3.80
CA LEU A 227 2.43 7.87 -4.69
C LEU A 227 2.86 7.40 -6.08
N GLY A 228 2.39 8.09 -7.12
CA GLY A 228 2.72 7.80 -8.53
C GLY A 228 1.95 6.64 -9.16
N THR A 229 1.06 6.00 -8.42
CA THR A 229 0.22 4.89 -8.92
C THR A 229 -1.11 5.35 -9.53
N ALA A 230 -1.36 6.66 -9.59
CA ALA A 230 -2.66 7.25 -9.93
C ALA A 230 -3.81 6.88 -8.97
N CYS A 231 -3.52 6.23 -7.84
CA CYS A 231 -4.50 5.81 -6.85
C CYS A 231 -5.19 7.01 -6.21
N LEU A 232 -4.39 7.90 -5.65
CA LEU A 232 -4.89 9.08 -4.95
C LEU A 232 -5.59 10.04 -5.90
N CYS A 233 -5.10 10.17 -7.14
CA CYS A 233 -5.74 10.93 -8.21
C CYS A 233 -7.12 10.34 -8.56
N THR A 234 -7.23 9.02 -8.74
CA THR A 234 -8.50 8.35 -9.03
C THR A 234 -9.51 8.51 -7.89
N TYR A 235 -9.08 8.32 -6.64
CA TYR A 235 -9.97 8.47 -5.49
C TYR A 235 -10.40 9.92 -5.27
N ALA A 236 -9.49 10.88 -5.43
CA ALA A 236 -9.82 12.29 -5.32
C ALA A 236 -10.82 12.75 -6.40
N SER A 237 -10.86 12.09 -7.53
CA SER A 237 -11.85 12.36 -8.58
C SER A 237 -13.30 12.04 -8.16
N TYR A 238 -13.49 11.31 -7.06
CA TYR A 238 -14.77 11.02 -6.43
C TYR A 238 -15.06 11.93 -5.21
N PHE A 239 -14.15 12.86 -4.88
CA PHE A 239 -14.36 13.78 -3.76
C PHE A 239 -15.38 14.86 -4.11
N CYS A 240 -16.20 15.22 -3.13
CA CYS A 240 -17.05 16.37 -3.24
C CYS A 240 -16.22 17.67 -3.24
N ARG A 241 -16.73 18.68 -3.93
CA ARG A 241 -16.07 20.00 -4.05
C ARG A 241 -15.76 20.64 -2.68
N GLN A 242 -16.60 20.39 -1.67
CA GLN A 242 -16.42 20.91 -0.30
C GLN A 242 -15.38 20.15 0.54
N THR A 243 -14.81 19.07 0.03
CA THR A 243 -13.80 18.28 0.75
C THR A 243 -12.55 19.11 0.99
N ASN A 244 -12.14 19.27 2.24
CA ASN A 244 -10.89 19.95 2.59
C ASN A 244 -9.73 18.99 2.30
N LEU A 245 -8.97 19.22 1.20
CA LEU A 245 -7.90 18.32 0.76
C LEU A 245 -6.78 18.21 1.78
N LEU A 246 -6.34 19.35 2.34
CA LEU A 246 -5.25 19.38 3.33
C LEU A 246 -5.61 18.58 4.58
N LYS A 247 -6.83 18.81 5.13
CA LYS A 247 -7.30 18.07 6.29
C LYS A 247 -7.45 16.58 6.01
N SER A 248 -7.98 16.23 4.84
CA SER A 248 -8.13 14.82 4.44
C SER A 248 -6.78 14.15 4.28
N ALA A 249 -5.82 14.79 3.61
CA ALA A 249 -4.47 14.26 3.44
C ALA A 249 -3.78 14.06 4.80
N ALA A 250 -3.83 15.03 5.70
CA ALA A 250 -3.26 14.91 7.03
C ALA A 250 -3.89 13.76 7.83
N GLN A 251 -5.22 13.58 7.77
CA GLN A 251 -5.90 12.48 8.45
C GLN A 251 -5.51 11.11 7.88
N ILE A 252 -5.39 10.99 6.55
CA ILE A 252 -5.02 9.74 5.89
C ILE A 252 -3.58 9.36 6.25
N VAL A 253 -2.65 10.30 6.15
CA VAL A 253 -1.24 10.12 6.54
C VAL A 253 -1.13 9.72 8.01
N THR A 254 -1.90 10.35 8.90
CA THR A 254 -1.90 10.02 10.33
C THR A 254 -2.39 8.59 10.58
N ILE A 255 -3.49 8.18 9.92
CA ILE A 255 -4.02 6.82 10.04
C ILE A 255 -3.00 5.80 9.53
N ASP A 256 -2.42 6.03 8.36
CA ASP A 256 -1.40 5.18 7.75
C ASP A 256 -0.19 4.98 8.69
N THR A 257 0.33 6.07 9.21
CA THR A 257 1.47 6.07 10.13
C THR A 257 1.17 5.36 11.45
N ILE A 258 0.00 5.62 12.06
CA ILE A 258 -0.41 4.96 13.30
C ILE A 258 -0.48 3.44 13.08
N ILE A 259 -1.08 2.99 11.99
CA ILE A 259 -1.18 1.55 11.67
C ILE A 259 0.21 0.95 11.44
N ALA A 260 1.12 1.64 10.76
CA ALA A 260 2.49 1.17 10.55
C ALA A 260 3.25 1.00 11.88
N VAL A 261 3.15 1.99 12.79
CA VAL A 261 3.78 1.90 14.12
C VAL A 261 3.15 0.81 14.98
N LEU A 262 1.82 0.67 14.95
CA LEU A 262 1.13 -0.42 15.66
C LEU A 262 1.51 -1.79 15.10
N ALA A 263 1.74 -1.93 13.80
CA ALA A 263 2.25 -3.16 13.20
C ALA A 263 3.67 -3.48 13.70
N GLY A 264 4.52 -2.48 13.89
CA GLY A 264 5.79 -2.64 14.59
C GLY A 264 5.60 -3.15 16.03
N LEU A 265 4.68 -2.55 16.80
CA LEU A 265 4.34 -2.99 18.16
C LEU A 265 3.69 -4.38 18.20
N MET A 266 3.11 -4.85 17.12
CA MET A 266 2.64 -6.23 16.98
C MET A 266 3.80 -7.21 16.79
N ILE A 267 4.79 -6.86 15.97
CA ILE A 267 5.84 -7.78 15.52
C ILE A 267 7.02 -7.80 16.49
N PHE A 268 7.61 -6.64 16.83
CA PHE A 268 8.85 -6.58 17.60
C PHE A 268 8.75 -7.16 19.01
N PRO A 269 7.71 -6.86 19.82
CA PRO A 269 7.57 -7.46 21.13
C PRO A 269 7.49 -8.99 21.09
N ALA A 270 6.75 -9.55 20.14
CA ALA A 270 6.65 -11.00 19.96
C ALA A 270 7.97 -11.61 19.50
N ALA A 271 8.64 -11.03 18.50
CA ALA A 271 9.91 -11.53 18.00
C ALA A 271 11.02 -11.50 19.06
N PHE A 272 11.17 -10.38 19.76
CA PHE A 272 12.18 -10.23 20.83
C PHE A 272 11.90 -11.11 22.06
N SER A 273 10.63 -11.48 22.33
CA SER A 273 10.27 -12.40 23.42
C SER A 273 10.86 -13.81 23.23
N VAL A 274 11.09 -14.22 21.99
CA VAL A 274 11.67 -15.52 21.60
C VAL A 274 13.10 -15.38 21.03
N GLY A 275 13.69 -14.19 21.09
CA GLY A 275 15.08 -13.96 20.65
C GLY A 275 15.28 -13.96 19.13
N VAL A 276 14.21 -13.80 18.35
CA VAL A 276 14.26 -13.75 16.88
C VAL A 276 14.37 -12.30 16.42
N ASN A 277 15.31 -12.02 15.49
CA ASN A 277 15.39 -10.73 14.82
C ASN A 277 14.40 -10.70 13.65
N PRO A 278 13.49 -9.72 13.57
CA PRO A 278 12.50 -9.61 12.50
C PRO A 278 13.08 -8.92 11.25
N ASP A 279 14.17 -9.42 10.72
CA ASP A 279 14.93 -8.86 9.59
C ASP A 279 14.82 -9.66 8.29
N SER A 280 13.92 -10.64 8.22
CA SER A 280 13.88 -11.68 7.19
C SER A 280 12.96 -11.40 5.97
N GLY A 281 12.81 -10.14 5.52
CA GLY A 281 12.11 -9.81 4.26
C GLY A 281 10.68 -10.37 4.13
N PRO A 282 10.22 -10.75 2.91
CA PRO A 282 8.86 -11.30 2.70
C PRO A 282 8.58 -12.60 3.43
N SER A 283 9.60 -13.39 3.74
CA SER A 283 9.49 -14.60 4.55
C SER A 283 9.06 -14.33 5.99
N LEU A 284 9.17 -13.06 6.45
CA LEU A 284 8.76 -12.64 7.78
C LEU A 284 7.33 -13.08 8.12
N ILE A 285 6.36 -12.82 7.23
CA ILE A 285 4.94 -13.11 7.51
C ILE A 285 4.54 -14.58 7.32
N PHE A 286 5.28 -15.33 6.52
CA PHE A 286 4.89 -16.73 6.19
C PHE A 286 5.76 -17.79 6.86
N ILE A 287 6.96 -17.43 7.31
CA ILE A 287 7.90 -18.35 7.97
C ILE A 287 8.20 -17.87 9.40
N THR A 288 8.71 -16.64 9.54
CA THR A 288 9.23 -16.17 10.83
C THR A 288 8.09 -15.94 11.85
N LEU A 289 7.04 -15.19 11.49
CA LEU A 289 5.96 -14.87 12.44
C LEU A 289 5.14 -16.09 12.88
N PRO A 290 4.79 -17.07 12.03
CA PRO A 290 4.19 -18.30 12.52
C PRO A 290 5.04 -19.01 13.57
N ASN A 291 6.36 -19.09 13.35
CA ASN A 291 7.28 -19.68 14.33
C ASN A 291 7.33 -18.88 15.63
N VAL A 292 7.42 -17.54 15.52
CA VAL A 292 7.38 -16.63 16.67
C VAL A 292 6.09 -16.85 17.48
N PHE A 293 4.93 -16.94 16.83
CA PHE A 293 3.67 -17.16 17.54
C PHE A 293 3.59 -18.55 18.16
N ASN A 294 4.05 -19.60 17.47
CA ASN A 294 4.09 -20.96 18.00
C ASN A 294 4.97 -21.04 19.25
N GLU A 295 6.14 -20.38 19.24
CA GLU A 295 7.07 -20.39 20.36
C GLU A 295 6.64 -19.47 21.50
N ALA A 296 6.24 -18.23 21.20
CA ALA A 296 5.83 -17.23 22.18
C ALA A 296 4.58 -17.64 22.97
N PHE A 297 3.67 -18.34 22.34
CA PHE A 297 2.43 -18.83 22.96
C PHE A 297 2.46 -20.33 23.25
N SER A 298 3.62 -20.99 23.26
CA SER A 298 3.74 -22.44 23.53
C SER A 298 3.11 -22.87 24.85
N GLY A 299 3.19 -22.01 25.89
CA GLY A 299 2.51 -22.21 27.17
C GLY A 299 1.01 -21.96 27.18
N MET A 300 0.46 -21.39 26.10
CA MET A 300 -0.95 -20.97 25.97
C MET A 300 -1.47 -21.28 24.55
N PRO A 301 -1.61 -22.56 24.16
CA PRO A 301 -1.85 -22.97 22.77
C PRO A 301 -3.16 -22.43 22.18
N ILE A 302 -4.20 -22.25 22.99
CA ILE A 302 -5.46 -21.65 22.55
C ILE A 302 -5.25 -20.17 22.14
N ILE A 303 -4.48 -19.43 22.92
CA ILE A 303 -4.17 -18.03 22.61
C ILE A 303 -3.32 -17.95 21.34
N GLY A 304 -2.30 -18.80 21.21
CA GLY A 304 -1.47 -18.88 20.00
C GLY A 304 -2.28 -19.18 18.73
N TYR A 305 -3.22 -20.14 18.82
CA TYR A 305 -4.16 -20.44 17.74
C TYR A 305 -5.01 -19.21 17.36
N VAL A 306 -5.63 -18.55 18.35
CA VAL A 306 -6.47 -17.37 18.11
C VAL A 306 -5.65 -16.24 17.51
N VAL A 307 -4.45 -15.95 18.04
CA VAL A 307 -3.56 -14.90 17.53
C VAL A 307 -3.16 -15.18 16.07
N SER A 308 -2.82 -16.42 15.73
CA SER A 308 -2.49 -16.82 14.37
C SER A 308 -3.66 -16.57 13.39
N VAL A 309 -4.88 -16.99 13.75
CA VAL A 309 -6.09 -16.77 12.95
C VAL A 309 -6.36 -15.27 12.77
N LEU A 310 -6.31 -14.49 13.86
CA LEU A 310 -6.54 -13.04 13.82
C LEU A 310 -5.48 -12.30 13.00
N PHE A 311 -4.22 -12.75 13.06
CA PHE A 311 -3.12 -12.18 12.30
C PHE A 311 -3.34 -12.36 10.78
N TYR A 312 -3.63 -13.57 10.32
CA TYR A 312 -3.89 -13.78 8.89
C TYR A 312 -5.20 -13.15 8.43
N ALA A 313 -6.22 -13.07 9.29
CA ALA A 313 -7.42 -12.29 9.00
C ALA A 313 -7.09 -10.80 8.82
N LEU A 314 -6.24 -10.24 9.67
CA LEU A 314 -5.72 -8.86 9.56
C LEU A 314 -5.01 -8.64 8.21
N LEU A 315 -4.12 -9.56 7.82
CA LEU A 315 -3.40 -9.49 6.54
C LEU A 315 -4.35 -9.52 5.34
N VAL A 316 -5.34 -10.39 5.36
CA VAL A 316 -6.37 -10.48 4.30
C VAL A 316 -7.16 -9.18 4.19
N LEU A 317 -7.55 -8.57 5.33
CA LEU A 317 -8.28 -7.30 5.33
C LEU A 317 -7.40 -6.16 4.78
N ALA A 318 -6.14 -6.08 5.21
CA ALA A 318 -5.19 -5.08 4.73
C ALA A 318 -4.90 -5.23 3.23
N ALA A 319 -4.72 -6.46 2.76
CA ALA A 319 -4.56 -6.72 1.34
C ALA A 319 -5.80 -6.34 0.54
N LEU A 320 -7.00 -6.66 1.05
CA LEU A 320 -8.26 -6.40 0.35
C LEU A 320 -8.54 -4.89 0.19
N THR A 321 -8.27 -4.07 1.21
CA THR A 321 -8.46 -2.62 1.11
C THR A 321 -7.58 -1.99 0.03
N SER A 322 -6.34 -2.44 -0.11
CA SER A 322 -5.40 -1.97 -1.13
C SER A 322 -5.76 -2.49 -2.53
N THR A 323 -6.13 -3.78 -2.67
CA THR A 323 -6.49 -4.34 -3.99
C THR A 323 -7.78 -3.74 -4.54
N ILE A 324 -8.76 -3.38 -3.69
CA ILE A 324 -9.95 -2.66 -4.11
C ILE A 324 -9.59 -1.33 -4.79
N SER A 325 -8.63 -0.59 -4.25
CA SER A 325 -8.19 0.68 -4.82
C SER A 325 -7.47 0.50 -6.16
N MET A 326 -6.54 -0.45 -6.22
CA MET A 326 -5.78 -0.74 -7.45
C MET A 326 -6.72 -1.20 -8.57
N HIS A 327 -7.67 -2.07 -8.28
CA HIS A 327 -8.66 -2.55 -9.24
C HIS A 327 -9.59 -1.42 -9.72
N GLU A 328 -9.95 -0.49 -8.83
CA GLU A 328 -10.77 0.67 -9.20
C GLU A 328 -10.07 1.58 -10.21
N ILE A 329 -8.75 1.77 -10.09
CA ILE A 329 -7.96 2.63 -11.00
C ILE A 329 -8.08 2.11 -12.44
N GLY A 330 -7.83 0.83 -12.66
CA GLY A 330 -7.93 0.19 -13.96
C GLY A 330 -9.38 0.17 -14.47
N THR A 331 -10.33 -0.21 -13.61
CA THR A 331 -11.76 -0.21 -13.93
C THR A 331 -12.22 1.16 -14.40
N ALA A 332 -11.92 2.24 -13.64
CA ALA A 332 -12.32 3.60 -13.97
C ALA A 332 -11.75 4.05 -15.32
N CYS A 333 -10.48 3.77 -15.57
CA CYS A 333 -9.84 4.09 -16.84
C CYS A 333 -10.50 3.33 -18.00
N ILE A 334 -10.67 2.03 -17.89
CA ILE A 334 -11.18 1.17 -18.98
C ILE A 334 -12.62 1.56 -19.34
N TYR A 335 -13.53 1.67 -18.35
CA TYR A 335 -14.93 1.95 -18.69
C TYR A 335 -15.15 3.36 -19.23
N GLU A 336 -14.40 4.36 -18.73
CA GLU A 336 -14.53 5.72 -19.20
C GLU A 336 -13.90 5.93 -20.59
N GLU A 337 -12.67 5.40 -20.83
CA GLU A 337 -11.98 5.56 -22.10
C GLU A 337 -12.62 4.75 -23.23
N LYS A 338 -13.05 3.54 -22.95
CA LYS A 338 -13.75 2.68 -23.94
C LYS A 338 -15.24 2.97 -24.04
N LYS A 339 -15.79 3.85 -23.18
CA LYS A 339 -17.24 4.19 -23.14
C LYS A 339 -18.15 2.96 -23.00
N ILE A 340 -17.72 1.99 -22.22
CA ILE A 340 -18.46 0.76 -21.89
C ILE A 340 -19.07 0.83 -20.49
N SER A 341 -19.93 -0.14 -20.14
CA SER A 341 -20.45 -0.20 -18.77
C SER A 341 -19.34 -0.52 -17.76
N ARG A 342 -19.48 0.00 -16.54
CA ARG A 342 -18.56 -0.25 -15.42
C ARG A 342 -18.34 -1.75 -15.20
N LYS A 343 -19.40 -2.56 -15.29
CA LYS A 343 -19.33 -4.01 -15.14
C LYS A 343 -18.39 -4.65 -16.18
N LYS A 344 -18.49 -4.23 -17.45
CA LYS A 344 -17.60 -4.72 -18.52
C LYS A 344 -16.16 -4.27 -18.26
N GLY A 345 -15.96 -2.99 -17.85
CA GLY A 345 -14.63 -2.47 -17.51
C GLY A 345 -13.97 -3.24 -16.37
N ALA A 346 -14.73 -3.53 -15.31
CA ALA A 346 -14.24 -4.31 -14.16
C ALA A 346 -13.85 -5.75 -14.55
N TRP A 347 -14.62 -6.42 -15.43
CA TRP A 347 -14.24 -7.76 -15.91
C TRP A 347 -12.97 -7.75 -16.77
N ILE A 348 -12.79 -6.74 -17.62
CA ILE A 348 -11.54 -6.59 -18.40
C ILE A 348 -10.35 -6.42 -17.47
N GLU A 349 -10.47 -5.52 -16.48
CA GLU A 349 -9.43 -5.32 -15.46
C GLU A 349 -9.10 -6.61 -14.70
N THR A 350 -10.13 -7.29 -14.20
CA THR A 350 -9.99 -8.58 -13.52
C THR A 350 -9.22 -9.59 -14.37
N THR A 351 -9.57 -9.71 -15.65
CA THR A 351 -8.92 -10.65 -16.57
C THR A 351 -7.42 -10.32 -16.75
N ILE A 352 -7.10 -9.03 -16.97
CA ILE A 352 -5.71 -8.58 -17.11
C ILE A 352 -4.91 -8.92 -15.86
N CYS A 353 -5.44 -8.56 -14.67
CA CYS A 353 -4.77 -8.80 -13.40
C CYS A 353 -4.65 -10.28 -13.06
N CYS A 354 -5.65 -11.11 -13.40
CA CYS A 354 -5.54 -12.57 -13.27
C CYS A 354 -4.44 -13.13 -14.15
N VAL A 355 -4.31 -12.70 -15.40
CA VAL A 355 -3.23 -13.16 -16.30
C VAL A 355 -1.87 -12.80 -15.70
N ILE A 356 -1.66 -11.55 -15.29
CA ILE A 356 -0.40 -11.12 -14.64
C ILE A 356 -0.15 -11.95 -13.37
N GLY A 357 -1.17 -12.11 -12.51
CA GLY A 357 -1.06 -12.85 -11.27
C GLY A 357 -0.73 -14.33 -11.46
N ILE A 358 -1.28 -14.97 -12.49
CA ILE A 358 -0.97 -16.38 -12.84
C ILE A 358 0.52 -16.50 -13.19
N PHE A 359 1.05 -15.64 -14.06
CA PHE A 359 2.48 -15.68 -14.41
C PHE A 359 3.36 -15.37 -13.19
N CYS A 360 3.00 -14.39 -12.36
CA CYS A 360 3.69 -14.10 -11.11
C CYS A 360 3.67 -15.29 -10.15
N SER A 361 2.53 -15.96 -9.99
CA SER A 361 2.40 -17.13 -9.13
C SER A 361 3.24 -18.32 -9.61
N LEU A 362 3.20 -18.61 -10.90
CA LEU A 362 3.95 -19.71 -11.50
C LEU A 362 5.46 -19.49 -11.40
N SER A 363 5.94 -18.24 -11.44
CA SER A 363 7.37 -17.93 -11.33
C SER A 363 7.96 -18.20 -9.93
N GLN A 364 7.13 -18.48 -8.92
CA GLN A 364 7.56 -18.71 -7.54
C GLN A 364 7.99 -20.18 -7.27
N GLY A 365 8.45 -20.87 -8.27
CA GLY A 365 9.04 -22.21 -8.17
C GLY A 365 8.36 -23.28 -9.02
N ALA A 366 7.12 -23.10 -9.46
CA ALA A 366 6.44 -24.03 -10.34
C ALA A 366 7.00 -24.02 -11.77
N VAL A 367 7.44 -22.84 -12.25
CA VAL A 367 8.06 -22.64 -13.58
C VAL A 367 9.32 -21.77 -13.40
N PRO A 368 10.46 -22.36 -13.02
CA PRO A 368 11.71 -21.63 -12.75
C PRO A 368 12.27 -20.84 -13.95
N GLU A 369 11.82 -21.18 -15.17
CA GLU A 369 12.26 -20.53 -16.42
C GLU A 369 11.60 -19.14 -16.62
N LEU A 370 10.56 -18.81 -15.87
CA LEU A 370 9.93 -17.48 -15.90
C LEU A 370 10.82 -16.43 -15.22
N VAL A 371 11.96 -16.16 -15.83
CA VAL A 371 12.96 -15.19 -15.35
C VAL A 371 13.14 -14.10 -16.39
N ILE A 372 13.07 -12.82 -15.93
CA ILE A 372 13.37 -11.65 -16.75
C ILE A 372 14.46 -10.84 -16.05
N CYS A 373 15.54 -10.50 -16.77
CA CYS A 373 16.69 -9.76 -16.23
C CYS A 373 17.26 -10.36 -14.93
N GLY A 374 17.33 -11.70 -14.83
CA GLY A 374 17.91 -12.40 -13.67
C GLY A 374 16.99 -12.48 -12.44
N LYS A 375 15.74 -12.04 -12.53
CA LYS A 375 14.73 -12.12 -11.47
C LYS A 375 13.53 -12.94 -11.93
N ASP A 376 12.89 -13.65 -11.00
CA ASP A 376 11.60 -14.26 -11.27
C ASP A 376 10.57 -13.21 -11.70
N PHE A 377 9.52 -13.62 -12.39
CA PHE A 377 8.56 -12.69 -13.00
C PHE A 377 7.86 -11.80 -11.97
N LEU A 378 7.55 -12.32 -10.77
CA LEU A 378 6.99 -11.53 -9.67
C LEU A 378 7.97 -10.45 -9.22
N GLY A 379 9.21 -10.81 -8.94
CA GLY A 379 10.26 -9.87 -8.52
C GLY A 379 10.60 -8.86 -9.60
N TRP A 380 10.50 -9.24 -10.89
CA TRP A 380 10.64 -8.30 -11.99
C TRP A 380 9.50 -7.28 -12.03
N CYS A 381 8.23 -7.71 -11.86
CA CYS A 381 7.07 -6.82 -11.78
C CYS A 381 7.17 -5.85 -10.60
N ASP A 382 7.58 -6.33 -9.43
CA ASP A 382 7.79 -5.51 -8.24
C ASP A 382 8.88 -4.46 -8.49
N ASN A 383 10.05 -4.87 -9.01
CA ASN A 383 11.12 -3.95 -9.34
C ASN A 383 10.71 -2.89 -10.37
N LEU A 384 10.07 -3.31 -11.47
CA LEU A 384 9.63 -2.38 -12.51
C LEU A 384 8.69 -1.32 -11.94
N THR A 385 7.78 -1.71 -11.06
CA THR A 385 6.81 -0.78 -10.50
C THR A 385 7.39 0.05 -9.37
N ALA A 386 8.00 -0.56 -8.36
CA ALA A 386 8.47 0.13 -7.16
C ALA A 386 9.73 0.98 -7.41
N GLN A 387 10.67 0.49 -8.25
CA GLN A 387 11.94 1.18 -8.48
C GLN A 387 11.90 2.16 -9.66
N PHE A 388 11.03 1.94 -10.66
CA PHE A 388 10.98 2.79 -11.85
C PHE A 388 9.67 3.56 -12.01
N LEU A 389 8.54 2.86 -12.14
CA LEU A 389 7.30 3.50 -12.58
C LEU A 389 6.71 4.43 -11.51
N MET A 390 6.71 4.04 -10.25
CA MET A 390 6.20 4.87 -9.15
C MET A 390 7.05 6.13 -8.92
N PRO A 391 8.39 6.04 -8.76
CA PRO A 391 9.22 7.24 -8.62
C PRO A 391 9.12 8.16 -9.84
N LEU A 392 9.20 7.61 -11.05
CA LEU A 392 9.08 8.39 -12.28
C LEU A 392 7.72 9.09 -12.37
N GLY A 393 6.63 8.38 -12.08
CA GLY A 393 5.28 8.91 -12.08
C GLY A 393 5.12 10.08 -11.12
N SER A 394 5.63 9.95 -9.90
CA SER A 394 5.56 11.02 -8.91
C SER A 394 6.47 12.19 -9.23
N PHE A 395 7.68 11.94 -9.72
CA PHE A 395 8.58 12.99 -10.17
C PHE A 395 7.92 13.85 -11.25
N LEU A 396 7.36 13.20 -12.27
CA LEU A 396 6.66 13.89 -13.35
C LEU A 396 5.37 14.57 -12.86
N THR A 397 4.67 14.00 -11.88
CA THR A 397 3.49 14.64 -11.24
C THR A 397 3.90 15.94 -10.53
N CYS A 398 5.04 15.97 -9.84
CA CYS A 398 5.58 17.16 -9.21
C CYS A 398 5.93 18.23 -10.25
N LEU A 399 6.58 17.84 -11.36
CA LEU A 399 6.90 18.76 -12.47
C LEU A 399 5.61 19.29 -13.11
N PHE A 400 4.64 18.43 -13.37
CA PHE A 400 3.37 18.81 -13.97
C PHE A 400 2.63 19.81 -13.09
N LEU A 401 2.41 19.52 -11.83
CA LEU A 401 1.65 20.38 -10.94
C LEU A 401 2.42 21.63 -10.52
N GLY A 402 3.72 21.50 -10.28
CA GLY A 402 4.55 22.58 -9.80
C GLY A 402 4.89 23.62 -10.88
N TRP A 403 5.07 23.18 -12.13
CA TRP A 403 5.63 24.04 -13.18
C TRP A 403 4.71 24.21 -14.39
N TYR A 404 3.90 23.21 -14.74
CA TYR A 404 3.06 23.25 -15.93
C TYR A 404 1.64 23.77 -15.65
N VAL A 405 0.98 23.28 -14.59
CA VAL A 405 -0.38 23.72 -14.23
C VAL A 405 -0.39 25.15 -13.71
N PRO A 406 -1.29 26.01 -14.19
CA PRO A 406 -1.37 27.40 -13.73
C PRO A 406 -1.53 27.49 -12.19
N LYS A 407 -0.69 28.30 -11.53
CA LYS A 407 -0.69 28.51 -10.07
C LYS A 407 -2.10 28.84 -9.53
N LYS A 408 -2.93 29.54 -10.33
CA LYS A 408 -4.31 29.89 -9.95
C LYS A 408 -5.15 28.64 -9.73
N VAL A 409 -5.10 27.64 -10.63
CA VAL A 409 -5.83 26.38 -10.53
C VAL A 409 -5.40 25.60 -9.29
N VAL A 410 -4.10 25.50 -9.06
CA VAL A 410 -3.54 24.82 -7.89
C VAL A 410 -3.99 25.49 -6.58
N SER A 411 -3.98 26.85 -6.56
CA SER A 411 -4.41 27.63 -5.40
C SER A 411 -5.91 27.49 -5.13
N GLU A 412 -6.73 27.55 -6.19
CA GLU A 412 -8.18 27.38 -6.07
C GLU A 412 -8.55 26.02 -5.49
N GLU A 413 -7.94 24.96 -5.98
CA GLU A 413 -8.14 23.61 -5.44
C GLU A 413 -7.64 23.48 -4.00
N PHE A 414 -6.44 23.97 -3.68
CA PHE A 414 -5.86 23.89 -2.35
C PHE A 414 -6.69 24.65 -1.30
N THR A 415 -7.23 25.81 -1.66
CA THR A 415 -8.00 26.68 -0.76
C THR A 415 -9.52 26.46 -0.84
N ASN A 416 -9.99 25.41 -1.54
CA ASN A 416 -11.42 25.21 -1.84
C ASN A 416 -12.05 26.51 -2.40
N TRP A 417 -11.48 27.04 -3.46
CA TRP A 417 -11.92 28.28 -4.14
C TRP A 417 -11.97 29.49 -3.19
N GLY A 418 -10.98 29.60 -2.32
CA GLY A 418 -10.85 30.74 -1.39
C GLY A 418 -11.71 30.64 -0.12
N THR A 419 -12.47 29.55 0.06
CA THR A 419 -13.25 29.35 1.30
C THR A 419 -12.37 29.02 2.50
N LEU A 420 -11.17 28.48 2.26
CA LEU A 420 -10.18 28.17 3.28
C LEU A 420 -9.03 29.18 3.21
N LYS A 421 -8.88 29.99 4.24
CA LYS A 421 -7.67 30.81 4.41
C LYS A 421 -6.50 29.87 4.79
N SER A 422 -5.55 29.67 3.90
CA SER A 422 -4.40 28.81 4.17
C SER A 422 -3.09 29.55 3.91
N THR A 423 -2.33 29.78 4.97
CA THR A 423 -0.94 30.28 4.93
C THR A 423 0.03 29.19 4.44
N LEU A 424 -0.43 27.93 4.36
CA LEU A 424 0.39 26.77 3.97
C LEU A 424 0.53 26.61 2.46
N PHE A 425 -0.27 27.32 1.65
CA PHE A 425 -0.18 27.19 0.18
C PHE A 425 1.20 27.53 -0.39
N PRO A 426 1.90 28.63 0.03
CA PRO A 426 3.26 28.88 -0.43
C PRO A 426 4.24 27.78 -0.05
N VAL A 427 4.11 27.20 1.15
CA VAL A 427 4.93 26.08 1.62
C VAL A 427 4.67 24.85 0.76
N PHE A 428 3.42 24.48 0.54
CA PHE A 428 3.04 23.38 -0.36
C PHE A 428 3.63 23.57 -1.76
N LEU A 429 3.50 24.78 -2.32
CA LEU A 429 4.00 25.07 -3.65
C LEU A 429 5.53 24.99 -3.73
N PHE A 430 6.23 25.42 -2.70
CA PHE A 430 7.68 25.25 -2.58
C PHE A 430 8.08 23.80 -2.50
N MET A 431 7.39 23.00 -1.65
CA MET A 431 7.65 21.57 -1.49
C MET A 431 7.46 20.82 -2.83
N ILE A 432 6.32 21.01 -3.51
CA ILE A 432 6.02 20.30 -4.76
C ILE A 432 6.92 20.72 -5.93
N ARG A 433 7.44 21.96 -5.92
CA ARG A 433 8.33 22.46 -6.97
C ARG A 433 9.78 22.05 -6.81
N PHE A 434 10.29 22.04 -5.59
CA PHE A 434 11.72 21.92 -5.34
C PHE A 434 12.06 20.72 -4.45
N VAL A 435 11.43 20.59 -3.29
CA VAL A 435 11.82 19.59 -2.29
C VAL A 435 11.43 18.18 -2.75
N SER A 436 10.15 17.97 -3.08
CA SER A 436 9.66 16.64 -3.48
C SER A 436 10.35 16.09 -4.73
N PRO A 437 10.55 16.86 -5.83
CA PRO A 437 11.29 16.35 -6.99
C PRO A 437 12.73 15.96 -6.66
N VAL A 438 13.44 16.73 -5.83
CA VAL A 438 14.81 16.40 -5.41
C VAL A 438 14.83 15.12 -4.58
N CYS A 439 13.95 15.00 -3.58
CA CYS A 439 13.85 13.79 -2.77
C CYS A 439 13.54 12.54 -3.63
N ILE A 440 12.59 12.65 -4.57
CA ILE A 440 12.25 11.53 -5.46
C ILE A 440 13.43 11.18 -6.38
N LEU A 441 14.14 12.17 -6.89
CA LEU A 441 15.33 11.93 -7.70
C LEU A 441 16.43 11.20 -6.91
N LEU A 442 16.66 11.59 -5.66
CA LEU A 442 17.63 10.91 -4.78
C LEU A 442 17.23 9.45 -4.54
N ILE A 443 15.94 9.19 -4.23
CA ILE A 443 15.42 7.82 -4.10
C ILE A 443 15.66 7.04 -5.39
N PHE A 444 15.36 7.63 -6.53
CA PHE A 444 15.49 6.98 -7.83
C PHE A 444 16.96 6.63 -8.15
N LEU A 445 17.89 7.55 -7.89
CA LEU A 445 19.32 7.31 -8.09
C LEU A 445 19.87 6.25 -7.14
N HIS A 446 19.45 6.24 -5.88
CA HIS A 446 19.82 5.21 -4.90
C HIS A 446 19.30 3.83 -5.31
N GLN A 447 18.05 3.74 -5.76
CA GLN A 447 17.48 2.47 -6.23
C GLN A 447 18.16 1.91 -7.49
N LEU A 448 18.76 2.79 -8.29
CA LEU A 448 19.58 2.42 -9.46
C LEU A 448 21.02 2.05 -9.10
N GLY A 449 21.42 2.17 -7.82
CA GLY A 449 22.80 1.92 -7.39
C GLY A 449 23.81 2.97 -7.88
N VAL A 450 23.34 4.20 -8.14
CA VAL A 450 24.20 5.33 -8.57
C VAL A 450 24.70 6.13 -7.36
N LEU A 451 23.93 6.10 -6.27
CA LEU A 451 24.24 6.69 -4.97
C LEU A 451 24.40 5.60 -3.94
#